data_e1937975bb59166d151361fd60d9c3bc
#
_entry.id   e1937975bb59166d151361fd60d9c3bc
#
_cell.length_a   1.000
_cell.length_b   1.000
_cell.length_c   1.000
_cell.angle_alpha   90.00
_cell.angle_beta   90.00
_cell.angle_gamma   90.00
#
_symmetry.space_group_name_H-M   'P 1'
#
loop_
_entity.id
_entity.type
_entity.pdbx_description
1 polymer ?
#
loop_
_entity_poly.entity_id
_entity_poly.type
_entity_poly.pdbx_seq_one_letter_code
_entity_poly.pdbx_strand_id
1 'polypeptide(L)'
;MISRLKPYWLQIYLLTYTPLLLLADSKVAALWQQWLLGLLTFAALYLAALKAPKEQRVQIWTCVVVATGFEIFGSLIWGLYIYRLHNLPLFVPPGHGAVYLFGLLAAGTPLVKRYGKRVAHVVLGGATLWAVAGLTILPVVTGRVDLQGAMCLPIFAYFVLRSPRWALFSAIFIATGELEIVGTTLGNWAWVPVAPWTHIPSGNPPSVIAGGYCVIDASVLLVMRGMAAARSQVPYRWGLKTIMASITSTIAPRA
;
A
#
# COMPACT_ATOMS: atom_id res chain seq x y z
N MET A 1 -29.01 -8.64 9.62
CA MET A 1 -27.83 -7.74 9.67
C MET A 1 -26.59 -8.38 9.06
N ILE A 2 -26.22 -9.60 9.39
CA ILE A 2 -25.02 -10.31 8.89
C ILE A 2 -25.02 -10.50 7.36
N SER A 3 -26.16 -10.76 6.74
CA SER A 3 -26.26 -10.92 5.28
C SER A 3 -25.88 -9.67 4.47
N ARG A 4 -26.08 -8.47 5.04
CA ARG A 4 -25.71 -7.20 4.41
C ARG A 4 -24.20 -6.93 4.47
N LEU A 5 -23.47 -7.59 5.37
CA LEU A 5 -22.02 -7.45 5.53
C LEU A 5 -21.22 -8.43 4.66
N LYS A 6 -21.87 -9.47 4.10
CA LYS A 6 -21.20 -10.46 3.23
C LYS A 6 -20.33 -9.85 2.11
N PRO A 7 -20.75 -8.77 1.42
CA PRO A 7 -19.92 -8.15 0.38
C PRO A 7 -18.65 -7.44 0.90
N TYR A 8 -18.58 -7.17 2.20
CA TYR A 8 -17.52 -6.37 2.83
C TYR A 8 -16.63 -7.17 3.79
N TRP A 9 -16.89 -8.47 3.96
CA TRP A 9 -16.24 -9.23 5.01
C TRP A 9 -14.71 -9.30 4.85
N LEU A 10 -14.19 -9.35 3.61
CA LEU A 10 -12.76 -9.37 3.36
C LEU A 10 -12.13 -8.01 3.66
N GLN A 11 -12.82 -6.90 3.37
CA GLN A 11 -12.39 -5.56 3.74
C GLN A 11 -12.36 -5.39 5.26
N ILE A 12 -13.41 -5.87 5.95
CA ILE A 12 -13.47 -5.86 7.42
C ILE A 12 -12.32 -6.69 7.98
N TYR A 13 -12.07 -7.88 7.41
CA TYR A 13 -10.95 -8.72 7.84
C TYR A 13 -9.60 -7.99 7.69
N LEU A 14 -9.34 -7.35 6.56
CA LEU A 14 -8.09 -6.64 6.32
C LEU A 14 -7.91 -5.46 7.28
N LEU A 15 -8.97 -4.67 7.53
CA LEU A 15 -8.93 -3.56 8.47
C LEU A 15 -8.77 -4.02 9.92
N THR A 16 -9.32 -5.17 10.33
CA THR A 16 -9.17 -5.68 11.69
C THR A 16 -7.86 -6.45 11.88
N TYR A 17 -7.37 -7.11 10.83
CA TYR A 17 -6.11 -7.85 10.88
C TYR A 17 -4.92 -6.93 11.17
N THR A 18 -4.87 -5.77 10.54
CA THR A 18 -3.74 -4.84 10.69
C THR A 18 -3.54 -4.35 12.13
N PRO A 19 -4.55 -3.81 12.83
CA PRO A 19 -4.40 -3.44 14.24
C PRO A 19 -4.04 -4.61 15.15
N LEU A 20 -4.60 -5.79 14.91
CA LEU A 20 -4.27 -6.99 15.68
C LEU A 20 -2.82 -7.44 15.47
N LEU A 21 -2.33 -7.39 14.24
CA LEU A 21 -0.94 -7.65 13.91
C LEU A 21 0.00 -6.67 14.63
N LEU A 22 -0.29 -5.38 14.59
CA LEU A 22 0.49 -4.34 15.25
C LEU A 22 0.46 -4.49 16.78
N LEU A 23 -0.70 -4.85 17.34
CA LEU A 23 -0.81 -5.16 18.77
C LEU A 23 0.06 -6.38 19.14
N ALA A 24 0.06 -7.42 18.32
CA ALA A 24 0.93 -8.58 18.54
C ALA A 24 2.41 -8.17 18.44
N ASP A 25 2.80 -7.41 17.40
CA ASP A 25 4.19 -6.93 17.24
C ASP A 25 4.64 -6.05 18.40
N SER A 26 3.77 -5.22 18.99
CA SER A 26 4.12 -4.38 20.13
C SER A 26 4.52 -5.20 21.38
N LYS A 27 4.15 -6.49 21.44
CA LYS A 27 4.46 -7.43 22.54
C LYS A 27 5.63 -8.36 22.21
N VAL A 28 6.11 -8.35 20.96
CA VAL A 28 7.25 -9.18 20.53
C VAL A 28 8.53 -8.70 21.22
N ALA A 29 9.31 -9.64 21.79
CA ALA A 29 10.58 -9.33 22.45
C ALA A 29 11.80 -9.70 21.59
N ALA A 30 11.64 -10.61 20.61
CA ALA A 30 12.75 -11.13 19.82
C ALA A 30 12.45 -11.12 18.32
N LEU A 31 13.48 -10.96 17.49
CA LEU A 31 13.35 -10.88 16.02
C LEU A 31 12.67 -12.12 15.42
N TRP A 32 12.92 -13.32 15.95
CA TRP A 32 12.29 -14.52 15.40
C TRP A 32 10.77 -14.53 15.54
N GLN A 33 10.23 -13.93 16.64
CA GLN A 33 8.79 -13.77 16.82
C GLN A 33 8.23 -12.80 15.78
N GLN A 34 8.94 -11.71 15.49
CA GLN A 34 8.57 -10.75 14.44
C GLN A 34 8.63 -11.39 13.05
N TRP A 35 9.61 -12.26 12.79
CA TRP A 35 9.66 -13.04 11.54
C TRP A 35 8.46 -13.99 11.40
N LEU A 36 8.03 -14.61 12.50
CA LEU A 36 6.83 -15.45 12.49
C LEU A 36 5.58 -14.62 12.11
N LEU A 37 5.41 -13.42 12.69
CA LEU A 37 4.34 -12.52 12.30
C LEU A 37 4.43 -12.15 10.80
N GLY A 38 5.63 -11.94 10.29
CA GLY A 38 5.87 -11.71 8.88
C GLY A 38 5.42 -12.87 7.99
N LEU A 39 5.83 -14.09 8.32
CA LEU A 39 5.43 -15.29 7.58
C LEU A 39 3.91 -15.51 7.61
N LEU A 40 3.27 -15.29 8.75
CA LEU A 40 1.81 -15.35 8.89
C LEU A 40 1.13 -14.29 8.02
N THR A 41 1.69 -13.07 7.95
CA THR A 41 1.16 -11.98 7.10
C THR A 41 1.31 -12.30 5.61
N PHE A 42 2.44 -12.88 5.19
CA PHE A 42 2.61 -13.37 3.83
C PHE A 42 1.60 -14.47 3.47
N ALA A 43 1.39 -15.43 4.37
CA ALA A 43 0.41 -16.49 4.16
C ALA A 43 -1.02 -15.93 4.08
N ALA A 44 -1.39 -15.01 4.97
CA ALA A 44 -2.69 -14.34 4.97
C ALA A 44 -2.92 -13.54 3.68
N LEU A 45 -1.93 -12.77 3.23
CA LEU A 45 -1.99 -12.04 1.97
C LEU A 45 -2.12 -13.00 0.78
N TYR A 46 -1.33 -14.07 0.75
CA TYR A 46 -1.38 -15.05 -0.33
C TYR A 46 -2.79 -15.64 -0.46
N LEU A 47 -3.36 -16.13 0.65
CA LEU A 47 -4.71 -16.71 0.67
C LEU A 47 -5.79 -15.70 0.28
N ALA A 48 -5.68 -14.45 0.75
CA ALA A 48 -6.60 -13.38 0.37
C ALA A 48 -6.48 -13.03 -1.12
N ALA A 49 -5.26 -12.94 -1.64
CA ALA A 49 -5.00 -12.61 -3.04
C ALA A 49 -5.48 -13.70 -4.01
N LEU A 50 -5.57 -14.97 -3.59
CA LEU A 50 -6.12 -16.05 -4.44
C LEU A 50 -7.56 -15.78 -4.89
N LYS A 51 -8.32 -14.99 -4.12
CA LYS A 51 -9.71 -14.61 -4.45
C LYS A 51 -9.78 -13.45 -5.45
N ALA A 52 -8.68 -12.77 -5.71
CA ALA A 52 -8.61 -11.67 -6.67
C ALA A 52 -8.35 -12.18 -8.10
N PRO A 53 -8.83 -11.46 -9.14
CA PRO A 53 -8.46 -11.74 -10.54
C PRO A 53 -6.94 -11.73 -10.75
N LYS A 54 -6.47 -12.50 -11.75
CA LYS A 54 -5.03 -12.66 -12.03
C LYS A 54 -4.28 -11.33 -12.15
N GLU A 55 -4.86 -10.37 -12.86
CA GLU A 55 -4.25 -9.03 -13.04
C GLU A 55 -4.11 -8.28 -11.71
N GLN A 56 -5.12 -8.35 -10.84
CA GLN A 56 -5.04 -7.74 -9.52
C GLN A 56 -4.03 -8.44 -8.63
N ARG A 57 -3.91 -9.77 -8.72
CA ARG A 57 -2.84 -10.52 -8.01
C ARG A 57 -1.45 -10.04 -8.38
N VAL A 58 -1.21 -9.82 -9.68
CA VAL A 58 0.07 -9.27 -10.14
C VAL A 58 0.29 -7.86 -9.58
N GLN A 59 -0.74 -7.00 -9.55
CA GLN A 59 -0.64 -5.66 -8.96
C GLN A 59 -0.30 -5.73 -7.46
N ILE A 60 -0.95 -6.63 -6.70
CA ILE A 60 -0.70 -6.82 -5.26
C ILE A 60 0.77 -7.20 -5.01
N TRP A 61 1.29 -8.19 -5.74
CA TRP A 61 2.68 -8.61 -5.57
C TRP A 61 3.69 -7.57 -6.08
N THR A 62 3.35 -6.82 -7.12
CA THR A 62 4.13 -5.66 -7.57
C THR A 62 4.16 -4.60 -6.47
N CYS A 63 3.03 -4.36 -5.78
CA CYS A 63 2.98 -3.44 -4.64
C CYS A 63 3.92 -3.90 -3.51
N VAL A 64 3.92 -5.18 -3.16
CA VAL A 64 4.86 -5.73 -2.15
C VAL A 64 6.30 -5.37 -2.49
N VAL A 65 6.72 -5.58 -3.74
CA VAL A 65 8.11 -5.30 -4.17
C VAL A 65 8.41 -3.80 -4.18
N VAL A 66 7.54 -3.00 -4.79
CA VAL A 66 7.73 -1.54 -4.91
C VAL A 66 7.73 -0.89 -3.53
N ALA A 67 6.75 -1.22 -2.69
CA ALA A 67 6.66 -0.67 -1.34
C ALA A 67 7.86 -1.06 -0.48
N THR A 68 8.38 -2.29 -0.61
CA THR A 68 9.61 -2.70 0.09
C THR A 68 10.78 -1.77 -0.27
N GLY A 69 10.90 -1.37 -1.54
CA GLY A 69 11.92 -0.40 -1.96
C GLY A 69 11.74 0.97 -1.29
N PHE A 70 10.50 1.47 -1.21
CA PHE A 70 10.18 2.72 -0.50
C PHE A 70 10.44 2.62 1.00
N GLU A 71 10.13 1.47 1.63
CA GLU A 71 10.38 1.21 3.05
C GLU A 71 11.88 1.19 3.37
N ILE A 72 12.68 0.48 2.56
CA ILE A 72 14.14 0.47 2.70
C ILE A 72 14.68 1.90 2.58
N PHE A 73 14.22 2.65 1.57
CA PHE A 73 14.66 4.01 1.37
C PHE A 73 14.23 4.93 2.53
N GLY A 74 12.94 4.90 2.91
CA GLY A 74 12.38 5.80 3.92
C GLY A 74 12.90 5.53 5.33
N SER A 75 12.96 4.26 5.76
CA SER A 75 13.35 3.89 7.11
C SER A 75 14.85 3.65 7.28
N LEU A 76 15.49 2.89 6.37
CA LEU A 76 16.88 2.47 6.56
C LEU A 76 17.91 3.43 5.93
N ILE A 77 17.57 4.11 4.83
CA ILE A 77 18.49 5.00 4.13
C ILE A 77 18.28 6.45 4.55
N TRP A 78 17.06 6.96 4.46
CA TRP A 78 16.73 8.34 4.82
C TRP A 78 16.55 8.53 6.33
N GLY A 79 16.02 7.52 7.04
CA GLY A 79 15.79 7.60 8.48
C GLY A 79 14.59 8.47 8.87
N LEU A 80 13.53 8.51 8.05
CA LEU A 80 12.30 9.29 8.34
C LEU A 80 11.55 8.75 9.55
N TYR A 81 11.62 7.45 9.77
CA TYR A 81 11.01 6.73 10.89
C TYR A 81 11.85 5.51 11.25
N ILE A 82 11.73 5.08 12.48
CA ILE A 82 12.52 3.99 13.06
C ILE A 82 11.55 2.95 13.60
N TYR A 83 11.69 1.71 13.16
CA TYR A 83 10.96 0.57 13.70
C TYR A 83 11.49 0.18 15.07
N ARG A 84 10.62 -0.34 15.93
CA ARG A 84 10.86 -0.64 17.33
C ARG A 84 12.08 -1.54 17.60
N LEU A 85 12.35 -2.51 16.73
CA LEU A 85 13.51 -3.39 16.85
C LEU A 85 14.68 -2.98 15.94
N HIS A 86 14.70 -1.74 15.44
CA HIS A 86 15.75 -1.17 14.58
C HIS A 86 16.01 -1.99 13.30
N ASN A 87 14.97 -2.62 12.75
CA ASN A 87 14.98 -3.40 11.52
C ASN A 87 13.80 -3.01 10.65
N LEU A 88 13.75 -3.51 9.41
CA LEU A 88 12.52 -3.51 8.62
C LEU A 88 11.74 -4.80 8.96
N PRO A 89 10.58 -4.71 9.64
CA PRO A 89 9.84 -5.90 10.04
C PRO A 89 9.33 -6.68 8.82
N LEU A 90 9.46 -8.01 8.87
CA LEU A 90 9.09 -8.88 7.74
C LEU A 90 7.59 -8.82 7.38
N PHE A 91 6.74 -8.36 8.29
CA PHE A 91 5.30 -8.20 8.01
C PHE A 91 4.97 -6.91 7.21
N VAL A 92 5.90 -5.94 7.13
CA VAL A 92 5.65 -4.65 6.45
C VAL A 92 5.45 -4.84 4.95
N PRO A 93 6.34 -5.53 4.19
CA PRO A 93 6.12 -5.78 2.78
C PRO A 93 4.74 -6.39 2.44
N PRO A 94 4.33 -7.53 3.04
CA PRO A 94 3.00 -8.08 2.76
C PRO A 94 1.86 -7.23 3.34
N GLY A 95 2.12 -6.41 4.36
CA GLY A 95 1.19 -5.41 4.88
C GLY A 95 0.79 -4.38 3.81
N HIS A 96 1.75 -3.84 3.06
CA HIS A 96 1.48 -2.97 1.91
C HIS A 96 0.62 -3.67 0.86
N GLY A 97 0.91 -4.93 0.56
CA GLY A 97 0.09 -5.74 -0.34
C GLY A 97 -1.36 -5.90 0.15
N ALA A 98 -1.55 -6.07 1.47
CA ALA A 98 -2.86 -6.18 2.09
C ALA A 98 -3.65 -4.86 2.02
N VAL A 99 -3.01 -3.72 2.30
CA VAL A 99 -3.60 -2.38 2.14
C VAL A 99 -3.97 -2.12 0.67
N TYR A 100 -3.11 -2.49 -0.27
CA TYR A 100 -3.39 -2.36 -1.70
C TYR A 100 -4.59 -3.23 -2.13
N LEU A 101 -4.65 -4.50 -1.66
CA LEU A 101 -5.79 -5.38 -1.88
C LEU A 101 -7.08 -4.78 -1.30
N PHE A 102 -7.02 -4.25 -0.07
CA PHE A 102 -8.15 -3.52 0.53
C PHE A 102 -8.63 -2.39 -0.39
N GLY A 103 -7.73 -1.57 -0.91
CA GLY A 103 -8.04 -0.47 -1.83
C GLY A 103 -8.74 -0.95 -3.10
N LEU A 104 -8.25 -2.04 -3.72
CA LEU A 104 -8.89 -2.64 -4.91
C LEU A 104 -10.30 -3.13 -4.62
N LEU A 105 -10.50 -3.80 -3.48
CA LEU A 105 -11.81 -4.32 -3.06
C LEU A 105 -12.78 -3.18 -2.73
N ALA A 106 -12.32 -2.17 -1.98
CA ALA A 106 -13.12 -1.03 -1.57
C ALA A 106 -13.61 -0.22 -2.77
N ALA A 107 -12.76 -0.02 -3.78
CA ALA A 107 -13.12 0.68 -5.02
C ALA A 107 -14.29 0.01 -5.78
N GLY A 108 -14.47 -1.31 -5.65
CA GLY A 108 -15.55 -2.08 -6.27
C GLY A 108 -16.85 -2.14 -5.47
N THR A 109 -16.90 -1.57 -4.26
CA THR A 109 -18.04 -1.72 -3.35
C THR A 109 -19.31 -1.00 -3.81
N PRO A 110 -20.50 -1.48 -3.40
CA PRO A 110 -21.78 -0.78 -3.65
C PRO A 110 -21.79 0.65 -3.10
N LEU A 111 -21.13 0.91 -1.98
CA LEU A 111 -21.02 2.24 -1.39
C LEU A 111 -20.32 3.21 -2.34
N VAL A 112 -19.13 2.83 -2.87
CA VAL A 112 -18.39 3.66 -3.81
C VAL A 112 -19.17 3.87 -5.10
N LYS A 113 -19.82 2.81 -5.63
CA LYS A 113 -20.69 2.90 -6.82
C LYS A 113 -21.86 3.85 -6.62
N ARG A 114 -22.51 3.82 -5.44
CA ARG A 114 -23.68 4.63 -5.11
C ARG A 114 -23.35 6.12 -4.91
N TYR A 115 -22.28 6.42 -4.17
CA TYR A 115 -21.96 7.79 -3.76
C TYR A 115 -20.91 8.46 -4.66
N GLY A 116 -20.22 7.66 -5.49
CA GLY A 116 -19.25 8.16 -6.45
C GLY A 116 -18.20 9.08 -5.81
N LYS A 117 -17.82 10.14 -6.49
CA LYS A 117 -16.80 11.08 -6.01
C LYS A 117 -17.13 11.81 -4.69
N ARG A 118 -18.37 11.76 -4.20
CA ARG A 118 -18.70 12.32 -2.87
C ARG A 118 -17.88 11.66 -1.76
N VAL A 119 -17.62 10.35 -1.87
CA VAL A 119 -16.75 9.64 -0.93
C VAL A 119 -15.33 10.25 -0.95
N ALA A 120 -14.79 10.51 -2.13
CA ALA A 120 -13.48 11.13 -2.27
C ALA A 120 -13.41 12.53 -1.64
N HIS A 121 -14.44 13.36 -1.83
CA HIS A 121 -14.47 14.69 -1.21
C HIS A 121 -14.56 14.62 0.32
N VAL A 122 -15.31 13.66 0.88
CA VAL A 122 -15.36 13.46 2.34
C VAL A 122 -14.00 13.04 2.88
N VAL A 123 -13.32 12.09 2.21
CA VAL A 123 -11.99 11.63 2.62
C VAL A 123 -10.97 12.76 2.50
N LEU A 124 -11.02 13.54 1.41
CA LEU A 124 -10.14 14.70 1.23
C LEU A 124 -10.40 15.79 2.29
N GLY A 125 -11.67 16.02 2.64
CA GLY A 125 -12.04 16.92 3.73
C GLY A 125 -11.45 16.48 5.07
N GLY A 126 -11.56 15.20 5.41
CA GLY A 126 -10.93 14.62 6.60
C GLY A 126 -9.39 14.77 6.60
N ALA A 127 -8.75 14.49 5.45
CA ALA A 127 -7.32 14.70 5.29
C ALA A 127 -6.90 16.17 5.48
N THR A 128 -7.71 17.10 4.94
CA THR A 128 -7.46 18.53 5.10
C THR A 128 -7.59 18.97 6.56
N LEU A 129 -8.63 18.50 7.26
CA LEU A 129 -8.80 18.77 8.70
C LEU A 129 -7.62 18.21 9.52
N TRP A 130 -7.14 17.02 9.18
CA TRP A 130 -5.99 16.42 9.84
C TRP A 130 -4.70 17.22 9.58
N ALA A 131 -4.45 17.66 8.34
CA ALA A 131 -3.31 18.52 8.01
C ALA A 131 -3.36 19.86 8.77
N VAL A 132 -4.54 20.51 8.81
CA VAL A 132 -4.74 21.75 9.57
C VAL A 132 -4.48 21.52 11.06
N ALA A 133 -5.02 20.44 11.64
CA ALA A 133 -4.77 20.09 13.03
C ALA A 133 -3.28 19.83 13.29
N GLY A 134 -2.57 19.18 12.36
CA GLY A 134 -1.12 18.94 12.43
C GLY A 134 -0.29 20.22 12.49
N LEU A 135 -0.76 21.28 11.85
CA LEU A 135 -0.08 22.59 11.85
C LEU A 135 -0.50 23.51 13.00
N THR A 136 -1.67 23.30 13.61
CA THR A 136 -2.25 24.26 14.56
C THR A 136 -2.46 23.68 15.96
N ILE A 137 -3.23 22.60 16.08
CA ILE A 137 -3.64 22.01 17.36
C ILE A 137 -2.61 21.02 17.90
N LEU A 138 -2.16 20.09 17.06
CA LEU A 138 -1.22 19.03 17.49
C LEU A 138 0.11 19.56 18.00
N PRO A 139 0.70 20.65 17.46
CA PRO A 139 1.91 21.25 18.03
C PRO A 139 1.75 21.67 19.50
N VAL A 140 0.57 22.15 19.89
CA VAL A 140 0.29 22.55 21.28
C VAL A 140 0.25 21.34 22.21
N VAL A 141 -0.24 20.20 21.73
CA VAL A 141 -0.41 18.97 22.52
C VAL A 141 0.87 18.11 22.50
N THR A 142 1.52 18.01 21.34
CA THR A 142 2.65 17.07 21.14
C THR A 142 4.02 17.74 21.15
N GLY A 143 4.09 19.06 21.08
CA GLY A 143 5.34 19.82 20.90
C GLY A 143 5.94 19.69 19.50
N ARG A 144 5.21 19.10 18.52
CA ARG A 144 5.72 18.84 17.15
C ARG A 144 4.86 19.53 16.10
N VAL A 145 5.47 20.40 15.29
CA VAL A 145 4.83 20.94 14.08
C VAL A 145 4.88 19.88 12.97
N ASP A 146 3.76 19.63 12.34
CA ASP A 146 3.66 18.59 11.30
C ASP A 146 3.61 19.18 9.88
N LEU A 147 4.71 19.80 9.47
CA LEU A 147 4.83 20.31 8.10
C LEU A 147 4.97 19.17 7.08
N GLN A 148 5.68 18.10 7.42
CA GLN A 148 5.87 16.94 6.53
C GLN A 148 4.52 16.31 6.15
N GLY A 149 3.65 16.07 7.12
CA GLY A 149 2.32 15.54 6.85
C GLY A 149 1.47 16.49 6.02
N ALA A 150 1.48 17.79 6.34
CA ALA A 150 0.74 18.79 5.57
C ALA A 150 1.20 18.88 4.10
N MET A 151 2.50 18.69 3.81
CA MET A 151 3.03 18.65 2.44
C MET A 151 2.54 17.45 1.63
N CYS A 152 2.06 16.39 2.26
CA CYS A 152 1.44 15.26 1.57
C CYS A 152 0.01 15.56 1.09
N LEU A 153 -0.66 16.58 1.64
CA LEU A 153 -2.03 16.95 1.26
C LEU A 153 -2.19 17.31 -0.22
N PRO A 154 -1.36 18.18 -0.84
CA PRO A 154 -1.49 18.47 -2.28
C PRO A 154 -1.23 17.23 -3.15
N ILE A 155 -0.35 16.32 -2.74
CA ILE A 155 -0.12 15.05 -3.44
C ILE A 155 -1.41 14.22 -3.40
N PHE A 156 -1.98 14.00 -2.22
CA PHE A 156 -3.23 13.27 -2.04
C PHE A 156 -4.38 13.90 -2.82
N ALA A 157 -4.55 15.22 -2.72
CA ALA A 157 -5.59 15.95 -3.45
C ALA A 157 -5.49 15.77 -4.96
N TYR A 158 -4.28 15.82 -5.52
CA TYR A 158 -4.05 15.57 -6.94
C TYR A 158 -4.55 14.17 -7.35
N PHE A 159 -4.15 13.11 -6.65
CA PHE A 159 -4.57 11.74 -6.98
C PHE A 159 -6.07 11.53 -6.82
N VAL A 160 -6.67 12.07 -5.77
CA VAL A 160 -8.11 11.92 -5.51
C VAL A 160 -8.97 12.72 -6.52
N LEU A 161 -8.56 13.92 -6.89
CA LEU A 161 -9.36 14.78 -7.76
C LEU A 161 -9.15 14.49 -9.24
N ARG A 162 -7.93 14.10 -9.65
CA ARG A 162 -7.53 13.97 -11.06
C ARG A 162 -7.43 12.54 -11.56
N SER A 163 -7.18 11.56 -10.69
CA SER A 163 -7.02 10.18 -11.12
C SER A 163 -8.37 9.50 -11.40
N PRO A 164 -8.48 8.66 -12.45
CA PRO A 164 -9.62 7.77 -12.64
C PRO A 164 -9.71 6.70 -11.53
N ARG A 165 -8.63 6.48 -10.77
CA ARG A 165 -8.55 5.53 -9.64
C ARG A 165 -8.72 6.20 -8.28
N TRP A 166 -9.40 7.34 -8.22
CA TRP A 166 -9.66 8.09 -7.00
C TRP A 166 -10.19 7.23 -5.84
N ALA A 167 -11.03 6.24 -6.15
CA ALA A 167 -11.60 5.34 -5.13
C ALA A 167 -10.55 4.44 -4.49
N LEU A 168 -9.58 3.94 -5.27
CA LEU A 168 -8.42 3.18 -4.78
C LEU A 168 -7.61 4.05 -3.80
N PHE A 169 -7.20 5.24 -4.24
CA PHE A 169 -6.39 6.15 -3.43
C PHE A 169 -7.11 6.60 -2.15
N SER A 170 -8.41 6.88 -2.23
CA SER A 170 -9.21 7.25 -1.05
C SER A 170 -9.30 6.10 -0.04
N ALA A 171 -9.48 4.86 -0.49
CA ALA A 171 -9.58 3.70 0.37
C ALA A 171 -8.22 3.36 1.02
N ILE A 172 -7.14 3.40 0.25
CA ILE A 172 -5.77 3.19 0.77
C ILE A 172 -5.43 4.26 1.81
N PHE A 173 -5.79 5.53 1.57
CA PHE A 173 -5.59 6.60 2.55
C PHE A 173 -6.23 6.28 3.91
N ILE A 174 -7.47 5.76 3.92
CA ILE A 174 -8.17 5.39 5.17
C ILE A 174 -7.42 4.26 5.88
N ALA A 175 -7.10 3.18 5.16
CA ALA A 175 -6.44 2.02 5.75
C ALA A 175 -5.01 2.34 6.24
N THR A 176 -4.25 3.13 5.46
CA THR A 176 -2.91 3.56 5.86
C THR A 176 -2.96 4.56 7.01
N GLY A 177 -3.95 5.47 7.02
CA GLY A 177 -4.14 6.39 8.14
C GLY A 177 -4.43 5.66 9.45
N GLU A 178 -5.27 4.62 9.42
CA GLU A 178 -5.51 3.73 10.57
C GLU A 178 -4.20 3.07 11.02
N LEU A 179 -3.46 2.48 10.07
CA LEU A 179 -2.20 1.80 10.31
C LEU A 179 -1.16 2.73 10.95
N GLU A 180 -1.00 3.95 10.44
CA GLU A 180 -0.07 4.94 10.97
C GLU A 180 -0.42 5.38 12.40
N ILE A 181 -1.70 5.64 12.67
CA ILE A 181 -2.16 6.01 14.01
C ILE A 181 -1.94 4.85 14.99
N VAL A 182 -2.37 3.63 14.64
CA VAL A 182 -2.24 2.47 15.51
C VAL A 182 -0.77 2.11 15.74
N GLY A 183 0.04 2.06 14.67
CA GLY A 183 1.44 1.65 14.74
C GLY A 183 2.29 2.62 15.57
N THR A 184 2.11 3.93 15.40
CA THR A 184 2.84 4.92 16.21
C THR A 184 2.33 4.99 17.65
N THR A 185 1.02 4.79 17.89
CA THR A 185 0.46 4.75 19.24
C THR A 185 0.93 3.52 20.02
N LEU A 186 1.05 2.37 19.37
CA LEU A 186 1.57 1.14 19.97
C LEU A 186 3.10 1.09 20.05
N GLY A 187 3.80 2.06 19.42
CA GLY A 187 5.26 2.13 19.40
C GLY A 187 5.91 1.11 18.47
N ASN A 188 5.19 0.58 17.45
CA ASN A 188 5.77 -0.31 16.46
C ASN A 188 6.81 0.43 15.60
N TRP A 189 6.60 1.71 15.34
CA TRP A 189 7.58 2.66 14.78
C TRP A 189 7.33 4.06 15.31
N ALA A 190 8.34 4.90 15.17
CA ALA A 190 8.26 6.32 15.50
C ALA A 190 8.85 7.16 14.38
N TRP A 191 8.14 8.20 13.97
CA TRP A 191 8.65 9.22 13.06
C TRP A 191 9.59 10.15 13.78
N VAL A 192 10.71 10.51 13.13
CA VAL A 192 11.65 11.47 13.69
C VAL A 192 11.04 12.87 13.77
N PRO A 193 11.38 13.69 14.77
CA PRO A 193 10.79 15.03 14.91
C PRO A 193 11.10 15.96 13.75
N VAL A 194 12.25 15.77 13.12
CA VAL A 194 12.74 16.55 11.97
C VAL A 194 13.32 15.58 10.95
N ALA A 195 12.82 15.62 9.73
CA ALA A 195 13.27 14.74 8.66
C ALA A 195 14.76 15.01 8.35
N PRO A 196 15.62 13.97 8.36
CA PRO A 196 17.00 14.10 7.92
C PRO A 196 17.05 14.66 6.49
N TRP A 197 18.15 15.26 6.06
CA TRP A 197 18.40 15.87 4.76
C TRP A 197 17.56 17.12 4.45
N THR A 198 16.26 17.11 4.72
CA THR A 198 15.36 18.23 4.38
C THR A 198 15.10 19.19 5.56
N HIS A 199 15.38 18.76 6.78
CA HIS A 199 15.10 19.50 8.02
C HIS A 199 13.63 19.92 8.18
N ILE A 200 12.70 19.20 7.54
CA ILE A 200 11.27 19.46 7.65
C ILE A 200 10.74 18.85 8.95
N PRO A 201 10.04 19.63 9.81
CA PRO A 201 9.43 19.11 11.03
C PRO A 201 8.28 18.15 10.72
N SER A 202 8.14 17.11 11.55
CA SER A 202 7.24 15.98 11.35
C SER A 202 6.46 15.65 12.61
N GLY A 203 5.17 15.31 12.42
CA GLY A 203 4.32 14.68 13.42
C GLY A 203 4.72 13.23 13.71
N ASN A 204 4.00 12.58 14.63
CA ASN A 204 4.15 11.15 14.90
C ASN A 204 2.77 10.51 15.18
N PRO A 205 2.07 9.99 14.12
CA PRO A 205 2.47 10.01 12.71
C PRO A 205 2.33 11.40 12.06
N PRO A 206 2.98 11.65 10.90
CA PRO A 206 2.67 12.82 10.10
C PRO A 206 1.23 12.74 9.58
N SER A 207 0.48 13.84 9.65
CA SER A 207 -0.99 13.87 9.52
C SER A 207 -1.54 13.26 8.23
N VAL A 208 -1.00 13.61 7.09
CA VAL A 208 -1.48 13.15 5.77
C VAL A 208 -0.46 12.25 5.08
N ILE A 209 0.43 11.62 5.85
CA ILE A 209 1.47 10.74 5.28
C ILE A 209 0.88 9.61 4.43
N ALA A 210 -0.29 9.10 4.81
CA ALA A 210 -1.06 8.16 4.00
C ALA A 210 -1.34 8.67 2.58
N GLY A 211 -1.40 9.99 2.36
CA GLY A 211 -1.46 10.60 1.03
C GLY A 211 -0.16 10.45 0.24
N GLY A 212 0.99 10.39 0.90
CA GLY A 212 2.29 10.09 0.29
C GLY A 212 2.35 8.67 -0.29
N TYR A 213 1.62 7.72 0.28
CA TYR A 213 1.50 6.35 -0.25
C TYR A 213 0.88 6.30 -1.65
N CYS A 214 0.14 7.33 -2.06
CA CYS A 214 -0.32 7.45 -3.45
C CYS A 214 0.84 7.42 -4.46
N VAL A 215 2.04 7.87 -4.08
CA VAL A 215 3.24 7.80 -4.93
C VAL A 215 3.69 6.35 -5.10
N ILE A 216 3.64 5.55 -4.03
CA ILE A 216 3.93 4.11 -4.08
C ILE A 216 2.94 3.42 -5.03
N ASP A 217 1.64 3.67 -4.84
CA ASP A 217 0.58 3.07 -5.65
C ASP A 217 0.66 3.50 -7.13
N ALA A 218 0.98 4.76 -7.39
CA ALA A 218 1.22 5.26 -8.74
C ALA A 218 2.44 4.57 -9.38
N SER A 219 3.50 4.32 -8.60
CA SER A 219 4.68 3.58 -9.04
C SER A 219 4.34 2.13 -9.40
N VAL A 220 3.47 1.47 -8.63
CA VAL A 220 2.93 0.14 -8.98
C VAL A 220 2.25 0.16 -10.35
N LEU A 221 1.41 1.16 -10.60
CA LEU A 221 0.70 1.30 -11.88
C LEU A 221 1.65 1.59 -13.05
N LEU A 222 2.73 2.34 -12.82
CA LEU A 222 3.76 2.60 -13.82
C LEU A 222 4.54 1.32 -14.16
N VAL A 223 4.96 0.54 -13.15
CA VAL A 223 5.61 -0.76 -13.34
C VAL A 223 4.70 -1.71 -14.13
N MET A 224 3.41 -1.79 -13.78
CA MET A 224 2.44 -2.61 -14.51
C MET A 224 2.31 -2.21 -15.99
N ARG A 225 2.31 -0.90 -16.28
CA ARG A 225 2.29 -0.39 -17.67
C ARG A 225 3.58 -0.76 -18.42
N GLY A 226 4.73 -0.62 -17.79
CA GLY A 226 6.01 -1.02 -18.37
C GLY A 226 6.07 -2.51 -18.69
N MET A 227 5.58 -3.36 -17.77
CA MET A 227 5.49 -4.81 -18.00
C MET A 227 4.55 -5.16 -19.17
N ALA A 228 3.42 -4.47 -19.29
CA ALA A 228 2.48 -4.68 -20.40
C ALA A 228 3.10 -4.25 -21.74
N ALA A 229 3.76 -3.09 -21.79
CA ALA A 229 4.46 -2.60 -22.97
C ALA A 229 5.60 -3.55 -23.41
N ALA A 230 6.40 -4.03 -22.46
CA ALA A 230 7.46 -4.99 -22.76
C ALA A 230 6.91 -6.30 -23.34
N ARG A 231 5.78 -6.80 -22.82
CA ARG A 231 5.12 -8.00 -23.35
C ARG A 231 4.59 -7.82 -24.77
N SER A 232 4.11 -6.62 -25.11
CA SER A 232 3.60 -6.33 -26.47
C SER A 232 4.73 -6.19 -27.50
N GLN A 233 5.95 -5.89 -27.09
CA GLN A 233 7.12 -5.77 -27.96
C GLN A 233 7.86 -7.09 -28.18
N VAL A 234 7.56 -8.15 -27.40
CA VAL A 234 8.15 -9.49 -27.66
C VAL A 234 7.46 -10.05 -28.91
N PRO A 235 8.17 -10.20 -30.06
CA PRO A 235 7.56 -10.80 -31.23
C PRO A 235 7.10 -12.21 -30.87
N TYR A 236 5.86 -12.57 -31.27
CA TYR A 236 5.26 -13.91 -31.08
C TYR A 236 5.98 -14.98 -31.95
N ARG A 237 7.31 -15.02 -31.85
CA ARG A 237 8.17 -15.83 -32.74
C ARG A 237 8.68 -17.14 -32.15
N TRP A 238 8.24 -17.50 -30.92
CA TRP A 238 8.66 -18.75 -30.27
C TRP A 238 7.45 -19.54 -29.73
N GLY A 239 6.40 -19.62 -30.53
CA GLY A 239 5.33 -20.59 -30.30
C GLY A 239 5.80 -21.99 -30.70
N LEU A 240 5.54 -22.99 -29.85
CA LEU A 240 5.78 -24.43 -30.13
C LEU A 240 5.36 -24.89 -31.56
N LYS A 241 4.36 -24.23 -32.15
CA LYS A 241 3.91 -24.46 -33.52
C LYS A 241 4.98 -24.15 -34.60
N THR A 242 5.80 -23.10 -34.36
CA THR A 242 6.87 -22.72 -35.30
C THR A 242 8.04 -23.69 -35.20
N ILE A 243 8.33 -24.21 -34.01
CA ILE A 243 9.36 -25.22 -33.79
C ILE A 243 8.94 -26.55 -34.42
N MET A 244 7.67 -26.95 -34.24
CA MET A 244 7.14 -28.17 -34.84
C MET A 244 7.09 -28.10 -36.38
N ALA A 245 6.73 -26.95 -36.96
CA ALA A 245 6.74 -26.76 -38.43
C ALA A 245 8.16 -26.81 -39.02
N SER A 246 9.17 -26.32 -38.30
CA SER A 246 10.57 -26.44 -38.73
C SER A 246 11.09 -27.86 -38.67
N ILE A 247 10.68 -28.67 -37.70
CA ILE A 247 11.10 -30.07 -37.55
C ILE A 247 10.45 -30.94 -38.63
N THR A 248 9.19 -30.71 -38.97
CA THR A 248 8.48 -31.49 -40.01
C THR A 248 8.95 -31.18 -41.42
N SER A 249 9.42 -29.98 -41.72
CA SER A 249 9.96 -29.62 -43.03
C SER A 249 11.38 -30.19 -43.29
N THR A 250 12.09 -30.63 -42.27
CA THR A 250 13.46 -31.18 -42.37
C THR A 250 13.46 -32.70 -42.58
N ILE A 251 12.30 -33.38 -42.39
CA ILE A 251 12.17 -34.85 -42.43
C ILE A 251 11.44 -35.35 -43.71
N ALA A 252 11.02 -34.46 -44.61
CA ALA A 252 10.41 -34.91 -45.89
C ALA A 252 11.51 -35.43 -46.86
N PRO A 253 11.47 -36.69 -47.30
CA PRO A 253 12.42 -37.20 -48.28
C PRO A 253 12.23 -36.48 -49.62
N ARG A 254 13.32 -35.99 -50.20
CA ARG A 254 13.33 -35.45 -51.57
C ARG A 254 13.12 -36.62 -52.52
N ALA A 255 12.00 -36.62 -53.23
CA ALA A 255 11.73 -37.46 -54.37
C ALA A 255 12.43 -36.92 -55.63
#